data_868a1998b9b67808614106ca17a6a97e
#
_entry.id   868a1998b9b67808614106ca17a6a97e
#
_cell.length_a   1.000
_cell.length_b   1.000
_cell.length_c   1.000
_cell.angle_alpha   90.00
_cell.angle_beta   90.00
_cell.angle_gamma   90.00
#
_symmetry.space_group_name_H-M   'P 1'
#
loop_
_entity.id
_entity.type
_entity.pdbx_description
1 polymer ?
#
loop_
_entity_poly.entity_id
_entity_poly.type
_entity_poly.pdbx_seq_one_letter_code
_entity_poly.pdbx_strand_id
1 'polypeptide(L)'
;MYRYSNGKISLSDFQQPMGMHLRENNRWVKKVQSIPWDKIEEKYADLFPSETGNVAKPLQLALGACLIQREYGYSDVETVLQIQESPYLQYFCGYAGYDDSKLPFDASSMVHFRKRLTPEVLAQINEMVIQEAQKTEDSDNQDDNKPDGGGNSGTIIVDATCAPSNIRYPQDVSLLNEARENAEKLLDILHSPTDGKKPRTYRKRARKDYLKYVRCRKHTAKMTRKAIGKQLNYLKRDLAAIDGKLNQEKALNIHQTERLETIRKIYEQQKYMYDNHTHSVENRIVSVSQPFVRPIVRGKVGKPVEFGMKLDISVTDGWTRLEYRSFDAYNEATKLQEMIENFHKREGHYPSRVLADKIYRNRENLSYCKARGIRLSGPALGRPKKGEDRNKAQDYRDECERVEVERKFSLGKRKCGMGLVTAKLEETAAHVVALSILLLNLRKIQCAFLQFLDWLLGLLQSREKRMVIQ
;
A
#
# COMPACT_ATOMS: atom_id res chain seq x y z
N MET A 1 15.70 -7.51 -23.08
CA MET A 1 16.54 -8.72 -22.83
C MET A 1 16.89 -8.78 -21.34
N TYR A 2 16.74 -9.95 -20.71
CA TYR A 2 17.21 -10.21 -19.35
C TYR A 2 18.42 -11.14 -19.37
N ARG A 3 19.35 -10.91 -18.46
CA ARG A 3 20.47 -11.83 -18.23
C ARG A 3 20.44 -12.23 -16.76
N TYR A 4 20.44 -13.53 -16.49
CA TYR A 4 20.48 -14.02 -15.12
C TYR A 4 21.73 -13.53 -14.40
N SER A 5 21.58 -13.22 -13.11
CA SER A 5 22.72 -12.91 -12.25
C SER A 5 23.53 -14.19 -11.98
N ASN A 6 24.82 -14.03 -11.70
CA ASN A 6 25.70 -15.18 -11.41
C ASN A 6 25.47 -15.81 -10.01
N GLY A 7 24.22 -15.78 -9.52
CA GLY A 7 23.87 -16.31 -8.21
C GLY A 7 24.12 -15.33 -7.05
N LYS A 8 23.81 -15.74 -5.83
CA LYS A 8 24.05 -14.97 -4.61
C LYS A 8 25.56 -14.82 -4.39
N ILE A 9 26.03 -13.56 -4.26
CA ILE A 9 27.38 -13.31 -3.81
C ILE A 9 27.45 -13.63 -2.33
N SER A 10 28.41 -14.51 -1.95
CA SER A 10 28.63 -14.80 -0.54
C SER A 10 29.18 -13.59 0.18
N LEU A 11 29.01 -13.54 1.51
CA LEU A 11 29.51 -12.42 2.30
C LEU A 11 31.05 -12.34 2.26
N SER A 12 31.73 -13.49 2.14
CA SER A 12 33.18 -13.59 1.99
C SER A 12 33.68 -13.09 0.63
N ASP A 13 32.87 -13.20 -0.43
CA ASP A 13 33.27 -12.84 -1.80
C ASP A 13 33.01 -11.35 -2.10
N PHE A 14 32.27 -10.65 -1.23
CA PHE A 14 32.03 -9.24 -1.41
C PHE A 14 33.30 -8.41 -1.19
N GLN A 15 33.79 -7.81 -2.27
CA GLN A 15 35.05 -7.07 -2.27
C GLN A 15 34.90 -5.72 -1.55
N GLN A 16 35.80 -5.47 -0.58
CA GLN A 16 35.85 -4.22 0.19
C GLN A 16 37.26 -3.65 0.23
N PRO A 17 37.41 -2.32 0.22
CA PRO A 17 38.72 -1.71 0.32
C PRO A 17 39.31 -1.90 1.73
N MET A 18 40.62 -1.99 1.82
CA MET A 18 41.42 -1.90 3.07
C MET A 18 41.08 -2.93 4.16
N GLY A 19 40.73 -4.17 3.82
CA GLY A 19 40.45 -5.22 4.81
C GLY A 19 39.21 -4.98 5.68
N MET A 20 38.31 -4.10 5.26
CA MET A 20 36.99 -3.96 5.89
C MET A 20 36.15 -5.19 5.60
N HIS A 21 35.33 -5.62 6.57
CA HIS A 21 34.42 -6.75 6.41
C HIS A 21 33.00 -6.37 6.84
N LEU A 22 32.02 -6.77 6.04
CA LEU A 22 30.61 -6.63 6.41
C LEU A 22 30.31 -7.53 7.62
N ARG A 23 29.60 -6.99 8.59
CA ARG A 23 29.19 -7.75 9.76
C ARG A 23 28.02 -8.67 9.43
N GLU A 24 28.13 -9.96 9.70
CA GLU A 24 27.09 -10.96 9.47
C GLU A 24 25.77 -10.63 10.20
N ASN A 25 25.86 -10.04 11.39
CA ASN A 25 24.68 -9.67 12.18
C ASN A 25 23.97 -8.39 11.69
N ASN A 26 24.46 -7.72 10.62
CA ASN A 26 23.81 -6.55 10.06
C ASN A 26 22.45 -6.93 9.46
N ARG A 27 21.46 -6.08 9.68
CA ARG A 27 20.06 -6.30 9.20
C ARG A 27 19.94 -6.47 7.68
N TRP A 28 20.80 -5.84 6.88
CA TRP A 28 20.78 -5.94 5.43
C TRP A 28 21.40 -7.26 4.95
N VAL A 29 22.46 -7.71 5.61
CA VAL A 29 23.06 -9.03 5.35
C VAL A 29 22.05 -10.14 5.64
N LYS A 30 21.36 -10.08 6.79
CA LYS A 30 20.29 -11.03 7.14
C LYS A 30 19.14 -11.02 6.15
N LYS A 31 18.75 -9.84 5.63
CA LYS A 31 17.71 -9.74 4.59
C LYS A 31 18.11 -10.44 3.29
N VAL A 32 19.38 -10.34 2.87
CA VAL A 32 19.87 -11.08 1.68
C VAL A 32 19.64 -12.57 1.85
N GLN A 33 19.94 -13.10 3.03
CA GLN A 33 19.80 -14.53 3.33
C GLN A 33 18.32 -14.97 3.39
N SER A 34 17.43 -14.09 3.84
CA SER A 34 15.99 -14.39 4.02
C SER A 34 15.16 -14.34 2.75
N ILE A 35 15.71 -13.84 1.64
CA ILE A 35 14.98 -13.70 0.37
C ILE A 35 15.46 -14.81 -0.59
N PRO A 36 14.55 -15.62 -1.15
CA PRO A 36 14.88 -16.65 -2.13
C PRO A 36 15.11 -16.07 -3.54
N TRP A 37 16.21 -15.32 -3.70
CA TRP A 37 16.52 -14.53 -4.89
C TRP A 37 16.44 -15.35 -6.18
N ASP A 38 16.97 -16.59 -6.18
CA ASP A 38 17.05 -17.42 -7.37
C ASP A 38 15.64 -17.77 -7.90
N LYS A 39 14.72 -18.17 -6.98
CA LYS A 39 13.32 -18.47 -7.34
C LYS A 39 12.55 -17.24 -7.82
N ILE A 40 12.84 -16.07 -7.23
CA ILE A 40 12.20 -14.82 -7.63
C ILE A 40 12.75 -14.35 -8.98
N GLU A 41 14.05 -14.58 -9.24
CA GLU A 41 14.69 -14.18 -10.50
C GLU A 41 14.11 -14.91 -11.71
N GLU A 42 13.75 -16.19 -11.57
CA GLU A 42 13.05 -16.95 -12.60
C GLU A 42 11.75 -16.24 -13.01
N LYS A 43 10.92 -15.84 -12.04
CA LYS A 43 9.67 -15.11 -12.30
C LYS A 43 9.89 -13.69 -12.84
N TYR A 44 10.96 -13.04 -12.42
CA TYR A 44 11.29 -11.72 -12.91
C TYR A 44 11.79 -11.76 -14.36
N ALA A 45 12.52 -12.82 -14.74
CA ALA A 45 12.99 -13.03 -16.10
C ALA A 45 11.84 -13.16 -17.11
N ASP A 46 10.73 -13.81 -16.71
CA ASP A 46 9.52 -13.94 -17.53
C ASP A 46 8.91 -12.60 -17.96
N LEU A 47 9.22 -11.52 -17.24
CA LEU A 47 8.76 -10.17 -17.59
C LEU A 47 9.52 -9.54 -18.78
N PHE A 48 10.52 -10.23 -19.32
CA PHE A 48 11.37 -9.75 -20.40
C PHE A 48 11.41 -10.73 -21.59
N PRO A 49 10.29 -10.85 -22.34
CA PRO A 49 10.20 -11.83 -23.42
C PRO A 49 11.11 -11.52 -24.63
N SER A 50 11.66 -10.31 -24.72
CA SER A 50 12.53 -9.91 -25.82
C SER A 50 13.98 -10.37 -25.60
N GLU A 51 14.57 -11.00 -26.60
CA GLU A 51 15.98 -11.39 -26.63
C GLU A 51 16.91 -10.28 -27.15
N THR A 52 16.33 -9.17 -27.63
CA THR A 52 17.06 -8.04 -28.21
C THR A 52 16.85 -6.76 -27.40
N GLY A 53 17.77 -5.80 -27.54
CA GLY A 53 17.72 -4.50 -26.88
C GLY A 53 18.62 -4.40 -25.64
N ASN A 54 18.48 -3.33 -24.87
CA ASN A 54 19.27 -3.09 -23.67
C ASN A 54 19.03 -4.15 -22.60
N VAL A 55 20.12 -4.58 -21.95
CA VAL A 55 20.05 -5.52 -20.83
C VAL A 55 19.32 -4.85 -19.64
N ALA A 56 18.31 -5.54 -19.14
CA ALA A 56 17.61 -5.10 -17.96
C ALA A 56 18.50 -5.17 -16.71
N LYS A 57 18.26 -4.29 -15.75
CA LYS A 57 18.95 -4.36 -14.46
C LYS A 57 18.56 -5.65 -13.73
N PRO A 58 19.49 -6.28 -12.97
CA PRO A 58 19.22 -7.50 -12.22
C PRO A 58 18.04 -7.34 -11.24
N LEU A 59 17.32 -8.43 -10.97
CA LEU A 59 16.22 -8.45 -10.00
C LEU A 59 16.67 -7.91 -8.65
N GLN A 60 17.80 -8.40 -8.14
CA GLN A 60 18.28 -8.05 -6.80
C GLN A 60 18.50 -6.54 -6.67
N LEU A 61 18.98 -5.87 -7.72
CA LEU A 61 19.09 -4.43 -7.76
C LEU A 61 17.70 -3.76 -7.78
N ALA A 62 16.80 -4.20 -8.66
CA ALA A 62 15.50 -3.57 -8.84
C ALA A 62 14.62 -3.70 -7.59
N LEU A 63 14.48 -4.91 -7.05
CA LEU A 63 13.69 -5.18 -5.84
C LEU A 63 14.40 -4.61 -4.60
N GLY A 64 15.72 -4.76 -4.50
CA GLY A 64 16.51 -4.24 -3.41
C GLY A 64 16.39 -2.72 -3.26
N ALA A 65 16.53 -1.98 -4.35
CA ALA A 65 16.36 -0.52 -4.34
C ALA A 65 14.94 -0.10 -3.92
N CYS A 66 13.90 -0.81 -4.40
CA CYS A 66 12.52 -0.55 -3.99
C CYS A 66 12.29 -0.82 -2.48
N LEU A 67 12.87 -1.90 -1.94
CA LEU A 67 12.77 -2.23 -0.51
C LEU A 67 13.50 -1.20 0.36
N ILE A 68 14.72 -0.78 -0.03
CA ILE A 68 15.47 0.28 0.65
C ILE A 68 14.67 1.58 0.68
N GLN A 69 14.18 2.00 -0.49
CA GLN A 69 13.34 3.18 -0.61
C GLN A 69 12.14 3.13 0.32
N ARG A 70 11.46 1.98 0.39
CA ARG A 70 10.25 1.82 1.18
C ARG A 70 10.54 1.82 2.68
N GLU A 71 11.62 1.17 3.11
CA GLU A 71 11.97 1.06 4.53
C GLU A 71 12.37 2.41 5.14
N TYR A 72 13.09 3.23 4.37
CA TYR A 72 13.57 4.53 4.85
C TYR A 72 12.69 5.72 4.44
N GLY A 73 11.81 5.53 3.45
CA GLY A 73 11.00 6.62 2.91
C GLY A 73 11.76 7.59 2.03
N TYR A 74 12.85 7.15 1.39
CA TYR A 74 13.70 7.98 0.54
C TYR A 74 13.02 8.38 -0.78
N SER A 75 13.46 9.50 -1.37
CA SER A 75 13.17 9.84 -2.76
C SER A 75 13.95 8.92 -3.72
N ASP A 76 13.62 8.92 -5.01
CA ASP A 76 14.34 8.14 -6.02
C ASP A 76 15.83 8.51 -6.06
N VAL A 77 16.12 9.82 -6.05
CA VAL A 77 17.50 10.33 -6.03
C VAL A 77 18.23 9.93 -4.76
N GLU A 78 17.61 10.14 -3.61
CA GLU A 78 18.19 9.80 -2.31
C GLU A 78 18.46 8.31 -2.18
N THR A 79 17.57 7.45 -2.72
CA THR A 79 17.77 6.00 -2.71
C THR A 79 19.05 5.61 -3.45
N VAL A 80 19.32 6.22 -4.60
CA VAL A 80 20.51 5.95 -5.39
C VAL A 80 21.77 6.40 -4.64
N LEU A 81 21.77 7.60 -4.05
CA LEU A 81 22.89 8.11 -3.26
C LEU A 81 23.18 7.24 -2.04
N GLN A 82 22.14 6.84 -1.30
CA GLN A 82 22.31 5.96 -0.14
C GLN A 82 22.86 4.57 -0.50
N ILE A 83 22.49 4.03 -1.67
CA ILE A 83 23.09 2.79 -2.17
C ILE A 83 24.55 3.02 -2.56
N GLN A 84 24.88 4.15 -3.19
CA GLN A 84 26.26 4.50 -3.55
C GLN A 84 27.17 4.59 -2.31
N GLU A 85 26.70 5.24 -1.27
CA GLU A 85 27.48 5.55 -0.06
C GLU A 85 27.62 4.37 0.92
N SER A 86 26.81 3.31 0.79
CA SER A 86 26.73 2.24 1.78
C SER A 86 27.11 0.87 1.21
N PRO A 87 28.21 0.27 1.71
CA PRO A 87 28.61 -1.08 1.29
C PRO A 87 27.55 -2.14 1.64
N TYR A 88 26.80 -1.99 2.74
CA TYR A 88 25.71 -2.90 3.10
C TYR A 88 24.53 -2.82 2.12
N LEU A 89 24.21 -1.64 1.61
CA LEU A 89 23.13 -1.47 0.65
C LEU A 89 23.56 -1.94 -0.74
N GLN A 90 24.83 -1.75 -1.12
CA GLN A 90 25.38 -2.32 -2.36
C GLN A 90 25.36 -3.85 -2.31
N TYR A 91 25.82 -4.46 -1.20
CA TYR A 91 25.71 -5.90 -1.00
C TYR A 91 24.26 -6.40 -1.10
N PHE A 92 23.32 -5.71 -0.45
CA PHE A 92 21.90 -6.05 -0.53
C PHE A 92 21.35 -5.96 -1.96
N CYS A 93 21.85 -5.04 -2.76
CA CYS A 93 21.50 -4.87 -4.17
C CYS A 93 22.26 -5.79 -5.14
N GLY A 94 23.10 -6.71 -4.64
CA GLY A 94 23.79 -7.72 -5.45
C GLY A 94 25.04 -7.23 -6.17
N TYR A 95 25.69 -6.19 -5.67
CA TYR A 95 27.00 -5.76 -6.17
C TYR A 95 28.10 -6.70 -5.69
N ALA A 96 29.08 -6.98 -6.55
CA ALA A 96 30.22 -7.84 -6.22
C ALA A 96 31.22 -7.21 -5.25
N GLY A 97 31.18 -5.89 -5.08
CA GLY A 97 32.05 -5.15 -4.18
C GLY A 97 31.57 -3.72 -4.00
N TYR A 98 32.17 -3.04 -3.03
CA TYR A 98 31.89 -1.63 -2.76
C TYR A 98 32.57 -0.72 -3.79
N ASP A 99 31.80 0.14 -4.44
CA ASP A 99 32.27 1.15 -5.39
C ASP A 99 31.40 2.41 -5.24
N ASP A 100 31.95 3.48 -4.69
CA ASP A 100 31.32 4.78 -4.53
C ASP A 100 31.74 5.79 -5.62
N SER A 101 32.61 5.39 -6.54
CA SER A 101 33.14 6.27 -7.59
C SER A 101 32.11 6.69 -8.63
N LYS A 102 31.02 5.93 -8.76
CA LYS A 102 29.94 6.18 -9.73
C LYS A 102 28.57 5.82 -9.16
N LEU A 103 27.53 6.47 -9.70
CA LEU A 103 26.15 6.13 -9.35
C LEU A 103 25.84 4.68 -9.73
N PRO A 104 25.22 3.90 -8.84
CA PRO A 104 24.83 2.51 -9.12
C PRO A 104 23.87 2.38 -10.30
N PHE A 105 22.96 3.35 -10.46
CA PHE A 105 22.03 3.48 -11.59
C PHE A 105 21.43 4.88 -11.61
N ASP A 106 20.81 5.27 -12.73
CA ASP A 106 20.09 6.54 -12.83
C ASP A 106 18.77 6.49 -12.05
N ALA A 107 18.44 7.53 -11.29
CA ALA A 107 17.25 7.60 -10.45
C ALA A 107 15.94 7.38 -11.24
N SER A 108 15.90 7.71 -12.53
CA SER A 108 14.76 7.43 -13.42
C SER A 108 14.49 5.93 -13.59
N SER A 109 15.49 5.07 -13.38
CA SER A 109 15.33 3.62 -13.40
C SER A 109 14.34 3.11 -12.36
N MET A 110 14.17 3.82 -11.23
CA MET A 110 13.18 3.49 -10.19
C MET A 110 11.75 3.45 -10.75
N VAL A 111 11.44 4.30 -11.74
CA VAL A 111 10.14 4.28 -12.43
C VAL A 111 9.93 2.95 -13.17
N HIS A 112 10.98 2.48 -13.85
CA HIS A 112 10.95 1.20 -14.58
C HIS A 112 10.85 0.00 -13.63
N PHE A 113 11.55 0.04 -12.49
CA PHE A 113 11.49 -1.00 -11.48
C PHE A 113 10.06 -1.13 -10.93
N ARG A 114 9.43 -0.01 -10.54
CA ARG A 114 8.04 0.00 -10.04
C ARG A 114 7.02 -0.47 -11.08
N LYS A 115 7.22 -0.16 -12.36
CA LYS A 115 6.32 -0.63 -13.43
C LYS A 115 6.40 -2.13 -13.67
N ARG A 116 7.57 -2.74 -13.49
CA ARG A 116 7.79 -4.18 -13.68
C ARG A 116 7.40 -5.00 -12.45
N LEU A 117 7.75 -4.52 -11.27
CA LEU A 117 7.37 -5.12 -10.00
C LEU A 117 5.92 -4.73 -9.66
N THR A 118 4.96 -5.21 -10.46
CA THR A 118 3.54 -4.93 -10.23
C THR A 118 3.07 -5.46 -8.87
N PRO A 119 1.93 -5.00 -8.35
CA PRO A 119 1.38 -5.54 -7.09
C PRO A 119 1.18 -7.06 -7.13
N GLU A 120 0.83 -7.62 -8.28
CA GLU A 120 0.63 -9.06 -8.48
C GLU A 120 1.96 -9.82 -8.40
N VAL A 121 3.01 -9.30 -9.05
CA VAL A 121 4.37 -9.86 -8.95
C VAL A 121 4.87 -9.79 -7.50
N LEU A 122 4.65 -8.67 -6.81
CA LEU A 122 5.04 -8.52 -5.41
C LEU A 122 4.25 -9.45 -4.47
N ALA A 123 2.99 -9.76 -4.77
CA ALA A 123 2.22 -10.76 -4.04
C ALA A 123 2.80 -12.17 -4.22
N GLN A 124 3.20 -12.53 -5.43
CA GLN A 124 3.89 -13.81 -5.70
C GLN A 124 5.24 -13.88 -4.97
N ILE A 125 6.04 -12.82 -5.01
CA ILE A 125 7.30 -12.72 -4.26
C ILE A 125 7.04 -12.88 -2.76
N ASN A 126 5.99 -12.27 -2.24
CA ASN A 126 5.60 -12.39 -0.83
C ASN A 126 5.31 -13.85 -0.45
N GLU A 127 4.58 -14.59 -1.29
CA GLU A 127 4.32 -16.02 -1.04
C GLU A 127 5.60 -16.84 -1.09
N MET A 128 6.53 -16.58 -2.03
CA MET A 128 7.81 -17.28 -2.09
C MET A 128 8.65 -17.06 -0.83
N VAL A 129 8.65 -15.81 -0.31
CA VAL A 129 9.36 -15.47 0.94
C VAL A 129 8.72 -16.18 2.14
N ILE A 130 7.39 -16.25 2.20
CA ILE A 130 6.67 -16.96 3.27
C ILE A 130 6.99 -18.44 3.23
N GLN A 131 6.86 -19.08 2.06
CA GLN A 131 7.12 -20.52 1.89
C GLN A 131 8.56 -20.90 2.24
N GLU A 132 9.54 -20.06 1.89
CA GLU A 132 10.94 -20.32 2.23
C GLU A 132 11.18 -20.23 3.74
N ALA A 133 10.58 -19.23 4.39
CA ALA A 133 10.70 -19.07 5.84
C ALA A 133 10.01 -20.23 6.60
N GLN A 134 8.85 -20.67 6.15
CA GLN A 134 8.14 -21.82 6.75
C GLN A 134 8.93 -23.12 6.63
N LYS A 135 9.57 -23.38 5.48
CA LYS A 135 10.45 -24.57 5.32
C LYS A 135 11.62 -24.55 6.31
N THR A 136 12.17 -23.38 6.58
CA THR A 136 13.26 -23.25 7.56
C THR A 136 12.74 -23.50 8.98
N GLU A 137 11.55 -22.98 9.33
CA GLU A 137 10.90 -23.22 10.63
C GLU A 137 10.54 -24.71 10.84
N ASP A 138 10.05 -25.40 9.78
CA ASP A 138 9.72 -26.85 9.83
C ASP A 138 10.97 -27.74 9.94
N SER A 139 12.11 -27.36 9.35
CA SER A 139 13.37 -28.12 9.45
C SER A 139 14.01 -28.06 10.83
N ASP A 140 13.77 -26.98 11.58
CA ASP A 140 14.28 -26.82 12.95
C ASP A 140 13.39 -27.51 14.00
N ASN A 141 12.11 -27.77 13.68
CA ASN A 141 11.13 -28.47 14.51
C ASN A 141 10.85 -29.86 13.95
N GLN A 142 11.72 -30.83 14.24
CA GLN A 142 11.47 -32.25 14.00
C GLN A 142 10.41 -32.81 14.98
N ASP A 143 9.20 -32.27 14.96
CA ASP A 143 8.07 -32.85 15.69
C ASP A 143 7.10 -33.47 14.67
N ASP A 144 7.12 -34.79 14.57
CA ASP A 144 6.36 -35.70 13.66
C ASP A 144 4.83 -35.69 13.92
N ASN A 145 4.27 -34.63 14.52
CA ASN A 145 2.85 -34.49 14.82
C ASN A 145 2.12 -33.48 13.90
N LYS A 146 2.24 -33.66 12.57
CA LYS A 146 1.19 -33.15 11.68
C LYS A 146 -0.01 -34.10 11.75
N PRO A 147 -1.22 -33.64 12.11
CA PRO A 147 -2.38 -34.54 12.03
C PRO A 147 -2.66 -34.84 10.57
N ASP A 148 -2.34 -36.07 10.20
CA ASP A 148 -2.67 -36.70 8.91
C ASP A 148 -4.18 -37.03 8.94
N GLY A 149 -5.00 -36.01 8.70
CA GLY A 149 -6.45 -36.17 8.69
C GLY A 149 -7.09 -35.01 7.95
N GLY A 150 -7.72 -35.31 6.83
CA GLY A 150 -8.38 -34.39 5.87
C GLY A 150 -9.44 -33.43 6.43
N GLY A 151 -9.18 -32.82 7.59
CA GLY A 151 -10.01 -31.85 8.27
C GLY A 151 -9.52 -30.40 8.14
N ASN A 152 -10.37 -29.46 8.50
CA ASN A 152 -10.02 -28.04 8.55
C ASN A 152 -8.92 -27.78 9.60
N SER A 153 -7.90 -27.00 9.25
CA SER A 153 -6.76 -26.69 10.11
C SER A 153 -6.36 -25.23 10.02
N GLY A 154 -5.65 -24.72 11.04
CA GLY A 154 -5.14 -23.36 11.06
C GLY A 154 -6.19 -22.28 11.38
N THR A 155 -5.70 -21.06 11.54
CA THR A 155 -6.49 -19.87 11.85
C THR A 155 -6.15 -18.76 10.86
N ILE A 156 -7.16 -18.16 10.25
CA ILE A 156 -7.01 -16.93 9.48
C ILE A 156 -7.61 -15.76 10.27
N ILE A 157 -6.84 -14.69 10.42
CA ILE A 157 -7.29 -13.43 11.05
C ILE A 157 -7.46 -12.43 9.92
N VAL A 158 -8.64 -11.84 9.78
CA VAL A 158 -8.96 -10.89 8.70
C VAL A 158 -9.46 -9.57 9.25
N ASP A 159 -9.01 -8.47 8.66
CA ASP A 159 -9.52 -7.14 8.96
C ASP A 159 -9.19 -6.18 7.82
N ALA A 160 -9.92 -5.04 7.78
CA ALA A 160 -9.69 -3.99 6.79
C ALA A 160 -9.01 -2.78 7.39
N THR A 161 -8.15 -2.15 6.59
CA THR A 161 -7.51 -0.88 6.94
C THR A 161 -7.51 0.08 5.76
N CYS A 162 -7.10 1.33 6.00
CA CYS A 162 -6.86 2.31 4.95
C CYS A 162 -5.37 2.69 4.91
N ALA A 163 -4.79 2.73 3.71
CA ALA A 163 -3.53 3.36 3.41
C ALA A 163 -3.80 4.78 2.88
N PRO A 164 -3.60 5.84 3.69
CA PRO A 164 -3.96 7.20 3.31
C PRO A 164 -3.12 7.72 2.15
N SER A 165 -3.75 8.35 1.18
CA SER A 165 -3.09 9.06 0.09
C SER A 165 -2.63 10.45 0.53
N ASN A 166 -1.50 10.90 0.00
CA ASN A 166 -0.98 12.24 0.23
C ASN A 166 -1.75 13.27 -0.61
N ILE A 167 -2.96 13.59 -0.17
CA ILE A 167 -3.78 14.65 -0.74
C ILE A 167 -4.07 15.73 0.32
N ARG A 168 -4.31 16.93 -0.14
CA ARG A 168 -4.84 17.96 0.75
C ARG A 168 -6.19 17.53 1.29
N TYR A 169 -6.47 17.76 2.58
CA TYR A 169 -7.79 17.48 3.14
C TYR A 169 -8.87 18.16 2.30
N PRO A 170 -9.80 17.39 1.70
CA PRO A 170 -10.72 17.92 0.71
C PRO A 170 -11.79 18.81 1.37
N GLN A 171 -11.84 20.02 0.91
CA GLN A 171 -12.93 20.98 1.18
C GLN A 171 -13.49 21.43 -0.16
N ASP A 172 -14.83 21.48 -0.30
CA ASP A 172 -15.48 21.77 -1.58
C ASP A 172 -15.02 23.06 -2.22
N VAL A 173 -14.87 24.13 -1.40
CA VAL A 173 -14.37 25.42 -1.90
C VAL A 173 -12.92 25.33 -2.40
N SER A 174 -12.08 24.54 -1.72
CA SER A 174 -10.67 24.35 -2.12
C SER A 174 -10.55 23.51 -3.36
N LEU A 175 -11.35 22.44 -3.47
CA LEU A 175 -11.40 21.55 -4.64
C LEU A 175 -11.85 22.30 -5.89
N LEU A 176 -12.92 23.12 -5.77
CA LEU A 176 -13.41 23.96 -6.86
C LEU A 176 -12.39 25.04 -7.26
N ASN A 177 -11.69 25.64 -6.30
CA ASN A 177 -10.62 26.58 -6.61
C ASN A 177 -9.46 25.92 -7.36
N GLU A 178 -9.04 24.72 -6.96
CA GLU A 178 -7.99 23.95 -7.64
C GLU A 178 -8.43 23.54 -9.05
N ALA A 179 -9.68 23.07 -9.21
CA ALA A 179 -10.26 22.77 -10.52
C ALA A 179 -10.28 23.99 -11.44
N ARG A 180 -10.69 25.18 -10.92
CA ARG A 180 -10.67 26.45 -11.66
C ARG A 180 -9.25 26.83 -12.08
N GLU A 181 -8.26 26.77 -11.18
CA GLU A 181 -6.87 27.11 -11.50
C GLU A 181 -6.27 26.17 -12.56
N ASN A 182 -6.67 24.91 -12.58
CA ASN A 182 -6.29 23.97 -13.63
C ASN A 182 -7.03 24.28 -14.96
N ALA A 183 -8.32 24.62 -14.92
CA ALA A 183 -9.06 25.05 -16.11
C ALA A 183 -8.46 26.31 -16.73
N GLU A 184 -8.06 27.30 -15.92
CA GLU A 184 -7.36 28.49 -16.39
C GLU A 184 -6.04 28.17 -17.09
N LYS A 185 -5.26 27.19 -16.58
CA LYS A 185 -4.03 26.72 -17.25
C LYS A 185 -4.30 26.05 -18.59
N LEU A 186 -5.35 25.24 -18.68
CA LEU A 186 -5.77 24.62 -19.95
C LEU A 186 -6.20 25.68 -20.95
N LEU A 187 -6.93 26.70 -20.52
CA LEU A 187 -7.31 27.81 -21.37
C LEU A 187 -6.10 28.64 -21.83
N ASP A 188 -5.05 28.76 -20.97
CA ASP A 188 -3.80 29.42 -21.34
C ASP A 188 -3.06 28.65 -22.44
N ILE A 189 -3.09 27.31 -22.39
CA ILE A 189 -2.48 26.43 -23.41
C ILE A 189 -3.25 26.51 -24.75
N LEU A 190 -4.59 26.53 -24.68
CA LEU A 190 -5.44 26.61 -25.88
C LEU A 190 -5.44 27.98 -26.55
N HIS A 191 -5.05 29.04 -25.85
CA HIS A 191 -5.05 30.39 -26.40
C HIS A 191 -3.74 30.70 -27.10
N SER A 192 -3.80 31.03 -28.39
CA SER A 192 -2.68 31.56 -29.17
C SER A 192 -2.75 33.09 -29.27
N PRO A 193 -1.62 33.80 -29.34
CA PRO A 193 -1.61 35.24 -29.60
C PRO A 193 -2.39 35.68 -30.84
N THR A 194 -2.48 34.79 -31.84
CA THR A 194 -3.23 34.98 -33.08
C THR A 194 -4.75 34.93 -32.90
N ASP A 195 -5.26 34.40 -31.79
CA ASP A 195 -6.68 34.19 -31.53
C ASP A 195 -7.41 35.48 -31.07
N GLY A 196 -6.76 36.63 -31.09
CA GLY A 196 -7.31 37.89 -30.62
C GLY A 196 -7.34 38.01 -29.08
N LYS A 197 -8.38 38.64 -28.57
CA LYS A 197 -8.49 38.88 -27.10
C LYS A 197 -8.76 37.57 -26.35
N LYS A 198 -7.91 37.31 -25.33
CA LYS A 198 -8.11 36.17 -24.43
C LYS A 198 -9.43 36.24 -23.66
N PRO A 199 -10.17 35.17 -23.52
CA PRO A 199 -11.39 35.14 -22.71
C PRO A 199 -11.14 35.59 -21.27
N ARG A 200 -12.07 36.33 -20.70
CA ARG A 200 -11.96 36.83 -19.32
C ARG A 200 -12.25 35.70 -18.32
N THR A 201 -11.23 35.23 -17.63
CA THR A 201 -11.32 34.18 -16.58
C THR A 201 -11.59 34.75 -15.19
N TYR A 202 -11.46 36.09 -15.00
CA TYR A 202 -11.58 36.74 -13.69
C TYR A 202 -10.66 36.17 -12.59
N ARG A 203 -9.54 35.51 -12.95
CA ARG A 203 -8.64 34.78 -12.04
C ARG A 203 -8.20 35.59 -10.81
N LYS A 204 -7.88 36.88 -10.96
CA LYS A 204 -7.51 37.75 -9.82
C LYS A 204 -8.65 37.87 -8.82
N ARG A 205 -9.89 38.08 -9.30
CA ARG A 205 -11.08 38.21 -8.45
C ARG A 205 -11.47 36.91 -7.81
N ALA A 206 -11.45 35.81 -8.57
CA ALA A 206 -11.75 34.48 -8.06
C ALA A 206 -10.78 34.05 -6.96
N ARG A 207 -9.47 34.32 -7.15
CA ARG A 207 -8.44 34.09 -6.11
C ARG A 207 -8.68 34.97 -4.87
N LYS A 208 -9.02 36.23 -5.04
CA LYS A 208 -9.34 37.15 -3.91
C LYS A 208 -10.54 36.63 -3.11
N ASP A 209 -11.62 36.21 -3.79
CA ASP A 209 -12.80 35.65 -3.15
C ASP A 209 -12.49 34.34 -2.40
N TYR A 210 -11.67 33.45 -2.98
CA TYR A 210 -11.18 32.23 -2.34
C TYR A 210 -10.35 32.52 -1.08
N LEU A 211 -9.35 33.41 -1.19
CA LEU A 211 -8.49 33.78 -0.06
C LEU A 211 -9.28 34.47 1.06
N LYS A 212 -10.29 35.28 0.73
CA LYS A 212 -11.20 35.88 1.72
C LYS A 212 -11.93 34.81 2.53
N TYR A 213 -12.37 33.73 1.88
CA TYR A 213 -13.02 32.62 2.56
C TYR A 213 -12.02 31.85 3.44
N VAL A 214 -10.88 31.42 2.89
CA VAL A 214 -9.89 30.58 3.62
C VAL A 214 -9.31 31.29 4.85
N ARG A 215 -9.14 32.62 4.80
CA ARG A 215 -8.60 33.41 5.90
C ARG A 215 -9.60 33.62 7.06
N CYS A 216 -10.88 33.33 6.83
CA CYS A 216 -11.87 33.38 7.90
C CYS A 216 -11.62 32.28 8.93
N ARG A 217 -11.57 32.67 10.22
CA ARG A 217 -11.37 31.70 11.32
C ARG A 217 -12.56 30.78 11.55
N LYS A 218 -13.79 31.30 11.32
CA LYS A 218 -15.04 30.53 11.49
C LYS A 218 -15.82 30.55 10.19
N HIS A 219 -16.24 29.42 9.70
CA HIS A 219 -17.05 29.26 8.50
C HIS A 219 -18.49 28.88 8.89
N THR A 220 -19.45 29.75 8.56
CA THR A 220 -20.87 29.39 8.64
C THR A 220 -21.32 28.67 7.37
N ALA A 221 -22.38 27.85 7.47
CA ALA A 221 -22.95 27.16 6.30
C ALA A 221 -23.32 28.15 5.16
N LYS A 222 -23.86 29.31 5.52
CA LYS A 222 -24.21 30.39 4.56
C LYS A 222 -22.97 30.95 3.84
N MET A 223 -21.86 31.15 4.58
CA MET A 223 -20.59 31.63 3.98
C MET A 223 -19.99 30.60 3.05
N THR A 224 -19.95 29.31 3.48
CA THR A 224 -19.45 28.20 2.69
C THR A 224 -20.27 28.05 1.40
N ARG A 225 -21.60 28.03 1.49
CA ARG A 225 -22.46 27.94 0.32
C ARG A 225 -22.24 29.10 -0.65
N LYS A 226 -22.11 30.34 -0.15
CA LYS A 226 -21.81 31.50 -0.97
C LYS A 226 -20.45 31.39 -1.67
N ALA A 227 -19.44 30.86 -0.98
CA ALA A 227 -18.11 30.65 -1.55
C ALA A 227 -18.12 29.55 -2.64
N ILE A 228 -18.82 28.41 -2.41
CA ILE A 228 -19.03 27.35 -3.41
C ILE A 228 -19.71 27.94 -4.66
N GLY A 229 -20.83 28.64 -4.51
CA GLY A 229 -21.57 29.24 -5.64
C GLY A 229 -20.72 30.20 -6.47
N LYS A 230 -19.85 31.01 -5.83
CA LYS A 230 -18.90 31.84 -6.56
C LYS A 230 -17.88 31.06 -7.37
N GLN A 231 -17.25 30.03 -6.79
CA GLN A 231 -16.26 29.19 -7.47
C GLN A 231 -16.91 28.41 -8.62
N LEU A 232 -18.11 27.87 -8.44
CA LEU A 232 -18.88 27.22 -9.51
C LEU A 232 -19.12 28.18 -10.69
N ASN A 233 -19.50 29.44 -10.42
CA ASN A 233 -19.72 30.41 -11.48
C ASN A 233 -18.44 30.80 -12.24
N TYR A 234 -17.28 30.85 -11.56
CA TYR A 234 -16.00 31.08 -12.22
C TYR A 234 -15.63 29.88 -13.08
N LEU A 235 -15.70 28.66 -12.53
CA LEU A 235 -15.36 27.42 -13.24
C LEU A 235 -16.29 27.19 -14.45
N LYS A 236 -17.59 27.48 -14.33
CA LYS A 236 -18.54 27.39 -15.45
C LYS A 236 -18.10 28.26 -16.66
N ARG A 237 -17.64 29.49 -16.40
CA ARG A 237 -17.16 30.39 -17.46
C ARG A 237 -15.88 29.89 -18.11
N ASP A 238 -14.96 29.37 -17.30
CA ASP A 238 -13.69 28.85 -17.79
C ASP A 238 -13.92 27.59 -18.65
N LEU A 239 -14.82 26.68 -18.24
CA LEU A 239 -15.21 25.52 -19.04
C LEU A 239 -15.87 25.91 -20.36
N ALA A 240 -16.81 26.88 -20.34
CA ALA A 240 -17.44 27.37 -21.58
C ALA A 240 -16.42 28.03 -22.54
N ALA A 241 -15.43 28.74 -21.99
CA ALA A 241 -14.36 29.31 -22.80
C ALA A 241 -13.43 28.25 -23.40
N ILE A 242 -13.14 27.16 -22.66
CA ILE A 242 -12.39 26.01 -23.16
C ILE A 242 -13.17 25.32 -24.29
N ASP A 243 -14.47 25.07 -24.08
CA ASP A 243 -15.34 24.44 -25.09
C ASP A 243 -15.37 25.26 -26.38
N GLY A 244 -15.48 26.59 -26.26
CA GLY A 244 -15.40 27.50 -27.40
C GLY A 244 -14.07 27.42 -28.17
N LYS A 245 -12.94 27.17 -27.48
CA LYS A 245 -11.63 26.99 -28.11
C LYS A 245 -11.47 25.60 -28.76
N LEU A 246 -11.95 24.57 -28.11
CA LEU A 246 -11.93 23.20 -28.69
C LEU A 246 -12.78 23.12 -29.96
N ASN A 247 -13.91 23.84 -30.03
CA ASN A 247 -14.73 23.94 -31.24
C ASN A 247 -14.04 24.69 -32.38
N GLN A 248 -12.94 25.43 -32.11
CA GLN A 248 -12.08 26.09 -33.10
C GLN A 248 -10.88 25.23 -33.52
N GLU A 249 -11.01 23.90 -33.50
CA GLU A 249 -9.99 22.92 -33.89
C GLU A 249 -8.68 22.96 -33.05
N LYS A 250 -8.72 23.62 -31.88
CA LYS A 250 -7.61 23.54 -30.92
C LYS A 250 -7.62 22.18 -30.23
N ALA A 251 -6.45 21.58 -30.06
CA ALA A 251 -6.32 20.26 -29.46
C ALA A 251 -5.55 20.31 -28.12
N LEU A 252 -5.94 19.45 -27.23
CA LEU A 252 -5.21 19.13 -25.98
C LEU A 252 -4.51 17.79 -26.16
N ASN A 253 -3.38 17.60 -25.48
CA ASN A 253 -2.76 16.28 -25.41
C ASN A 253 -3.60 15.35 -24.48
N ILE A 254 -3.29 14.05 -24.51
CA ILE A 254 -4.01 13.02 -23.75
C ILE A 254 -4.15 13.39 -22.26
N HIS A 255 -3.07 13.75 -21.60
CA HIS A 255 -3.08 14.12 -20.17
C HIS A 255 -3.86 15.39 -19.86
N GLN A 256 -3.86 16.34 -20.78
CA GLN A 256 -4.65 17.58 -20.65
C GLN A 256 -6.14 17.27 -20.82
N THR A 257 -6.49 16.39 -21.72
CA THR A 257 -7.87 15.92 -21.96
C THR A 257 -8.40 15.19 -20.74
N GLU A 258 -7.66 14.23 -20.20
CA GLU A 258 -8.00 13.52 -18.95
C GLU A 258 -8.21 14.50 -17.77
N ARG A 259 -7.35 15.52 -17.69
CA ARG A 259 -7.47 16.57 -16.68
C ARG A 259 -8.74 17.40 -16.85
N LEU A 260 -9.08 17.75 -18.09
CA LEU A 260 -10.30 18.50 -18.40
C LEU A 260 -11.55 17.67 -18.05
N GLU A 261 -11.58 16.40 -18.38
CA GLU A 261 -12.67 15.49 -18.01
C GLU A 261 -12.84 15.38 -16.50
N THR A 262 -11.73 15.29 -15.77
CA THR A 262 -11.76 15.30 -14.30
C THR A 262 -12.36 16.59 -13.76
N ILE A 263 -11.98 17.75 -14.32
CA ILE A 263 -12.50 19.06 -13.91
C ILE A 263 -14.00 19.17 -14.20
N ARG A 264 -14.47 18.65 -15.36
CA ARG A 264 -15.89 18.62 -15.71
C ARG A 264 -16.69 17.76 -14.72
N LYS A 265 -16.22 16.55 -14.41
CA LYS A 265 -16.85 15.66 -13.42
C LYS A 265 -16.91 16.34 -12.03
N ILE A 266 -15.83 17.01 -11.60
CA ILE A 266 -15.84 17.76 -10.34
C ILE A 266 -16.89 18.89 -10.39
N TYR A 267 -16.98 19.63 -11.49
CA TYR A 267 -17.97 20.69 -11.64
C TYR A 267 -19.40 20.13 -11.54
N GLU A 268 -19.70 19.05 -12.24
CA GLU A 268 -21.02 18.40 -12.25
C GLU A 268 -21.41 17.90 -10.85
N GLN A 269 -20.50 17.17 -10.17
CA GLN A 269 -20.73 16.67 -8.82
C GLN A 269 -20.95 17.81 -7.80
N GLN A 270 -20.12 18.85 -7.86
CA GLN A 270 -20.22 19.98 -6.95
C GLN A 270 -21.47 20.84 -7.24
N LYS A 271 -21.84 20.97 -8.51
CA LYS A 271 -23.07 21.64 -8.93
C LYS A 271 -24.30 20.88 -8.45
N TYR A 272 -24.33 19.53 -8.63
CA TYR A 272 -25.39 18.69 -8.12
C TYR A 272 -25.57 18.82 -6.60
N MET A 273 -24.45 18.71 -5.83
CA MET A 273 -24.50 18.87 -4.37
C MET A 273 -24.96 20.26 -3.94
N TYR A 274 -24.54 21.29 -4.67
CA TYR A 274 -24.94 22.68 -4.43
C TYR A 274 -26.44 22.88 -4.66
N ASP A 275 -26.98 22.39 -5.77
CA ASP A 275 -28.39 22.58 -6.15
C ASP A 275 -29.33 21.76 -5.24
N ASN A 276 -28.98 20.53 -4.93
CA ASN A 276 -29.78 19.61 -4.13
C ASN A 276 -29.56 19.73 -2.62
N HIS A 277 -28.76 20.70 -2.14
CA HIS A 277 -28.44 20.88 -0.72
C HIS A 277 -27.91 19.61 -0.03
N THR A 278 -27.21 18.74 -0.76
CA THR A 278 -26.60 17.52 -0.24
C THR A 278 -25.08 17.66 -0.12
N HIS A 279 -24.47 16.82 0.73
CA HIS A 279 -23.00 16.69 0.84
C HIS A 279 -22.50 15.35 0.32
N SER A 280 -23.38 14.55 -0.29
CA SER A 280 -23.07 13.22 -0.80
C SER A 280 -23.40 13.12 -2.28
N VAL A 281 -22.52 12.47 -3.04
CA VAL A 281 -22.70 12.11 -4.45
C VAL A 281 -21.93 10.81 -4.68
N GLU A 282 -22.44 9.99 -5.57
CA GLU A 282 -21.79 8.74 -5.95
C GLU A 282 -20.42 9.01 -6.58
N ASN A 283 -19.45 8.15 -6.30
CA ASN A 283 -18.08 8.23 -6.83
C ASN A 283 -17.43 9.62 -6.66
N ARG A 284 -17.68 10.27 -5.52
CA ARG A 284 -17.23 11.62 -5.21
C ARG A 284 -15.72 11.79 -5.40
N ILE A 285 -15.33 12.68 -6.31
CA ILE A 285 -13.94 13.06 -6.54
C ILE A 285 -13.53 14.08 -5.45
N VAL A 286 -12.38 13.85 -4.81
CA VAL A 286 -11.88 14.66 -3.69
C VAL A 286 -10.53 15.33 -3.99
N SER A 287 -9.91 15.00 -5.12
CA SER A 287 -8.65 15.59 -5.58
C SER A 287 -8.62 15.71 -7.09
N VAL A 288 -8.15 16.85 -7.60
CA VAL A 288 -7.95 17.05 -9.05
C VAL A 288 -6.76 16.27 -9.56
N SER A 289 -5.72 16.12 -8.75
CA SER A 289 -4.48 15.45 -9.11
C SER A 289 -4.55 13.93 -8.97
N GLN A 290 -5.43 13.43 -8.09
CA GLN A 290 -5.66 12.01 -7.81
C GLN A 290 -7.17 11.70 -7.85
N PRO A 291 -7.80 11.71 -9.05
CA PRO A 291 -9.25 11.60 -9.19
C PRO A 291 -9.81 10.23 -8.81
N PHE A 292 -8.95 9.21 -8.66
CA PHE A 292 -9.31 7.87 -8.21
C PHE A 292 -9.48 7.76 -6.69
N VAL A 293 -8.93 8.68 -5.89
CA VAL A 293 -9.06 8.67 -4.43
C VAL A 293 -10.49 8.99 -4.02
N ARG A 294 -11.04 8.19 -3.11
CA ARG A 294 -12.42 8.32 -2.59
C ARG A 294 -12.42 8.54 -1.08
N PRO A 295 -13.50 9.13 -0.54
CA PRO A 295 -13.73 9.16 0.90
C PRO A 295 -14.12 7.76 1.41
N ILE A 296 -13.40 7.26 2.41
CA ILE A 296 -13.66 5.99 3.08
C ILE A 296 -14.20 6.31 4.47
N VAL A 297 -15.46 5.99 4.72
CA VAL A 297 -16.11 6.19 6.03
C VAL A 297 -15.67 5.07 6.96
N ARG A 298 -15.05 5.41 8.09
CA ARG A 298 -14.56 4.44 9.07
C ARG A 298 -15.22 4.53 10.45
N GLY A 299 -16.06 5.51 10.67
CA GLY A 299 -16.79 5.67 11.95
C GLY A 299 -15.92 5.90 13.19
N LYS A 300 -14.61 6.15 13.04
CA LYS A 300 -13.70 6.37 14.17
C LYS A 300 -13.90 7.75 14.78
N VAL A 301 -13.90 7.83 16.11
CA VAL A 301 -13.95 9.09 16.85
C VAL A 301 -12.73 9.96 16.45
N GLY A 302 -12.98 11.20 16.01
CA GLY A 302 -11.94 12.16 15.62
C GLY A 302 -11.47 12.09 14.16
N LYS A 303 -11.63 10.96 13.46
CA LYS A 303 -11.34 10.81 12.02
C LYS A 303 -12.38 9.92 11.36
N PRO A 304 -13.60 10.41 11.15
CA PRO A 304 -14.69 9.60 10.62
C PRO A 304 -14.50 9.19 9.15
N VAL A 305 -13.70 9.95 8.39
CA VAL A 305 -13.41 9.72 6.97
C VAL A 305 -11.92 9.74 6.74
N GLU A 306 -11.41 8.73 6.06
CA GLU A 306 -10.05 8.63 5.53
C GLU A 306 -10.09 8.72 4.00
N PHE A 307 -8.99 9.17 3.38
CA PHE A 307 -8.87 9.32 1.94
C PHE A 307 -7.66 8.52 1.46
N GLY A 308 -7.89 7.47 0.72
CA GLY A 308 -6.81 6.58 0.28
C GLY A 308 -7.32 5.25 -0.23
N MET A 309 -6.45 4.24 -0.19
CA MET A 309 -6.76 2.87 -0.61
C MET A 309 -7.28 2.07 0.58
N LYS A 310 -8.46 1.45 0.45
CA LYS A 310 -8.96 0.46 1.39
C LYS A 310 -8.31 -0.89 1.09
N LEU A 311 -7.87 -1.57 2.13
CA LEU A 311 -7.10 -2.82 2.06
C LEU A 311 -7.77 -3.85 2.95
N ASP A 312 -8.01 -5.05 2.41
CA ASP A 312 -8.32 -6.23 3.21
C ASP A 312 -7.07 -7.07 3.36
N ILE A 313 -6.72 -7.38 4.58
CA ILE A 313 -5.49 -8.08 4.94
C ILE A 313 -5.84 -9.32 5.75
N SER A 314 -5.17 -10.42 5.43
CA SER A 314 -5.19 -11.63 6.24
C SER A 314 -3.87 -11.84 6.95
N VAL A 315 -3.95 -12.46 8.13
CA VAL A 315 -2.79 -12.92 8.90
C VAL A 315 -3.00 -14.39 9.26
N THR A 316 -2.03 -15.23 8.90
CA THR A 316 -1.97 -16.65 9.21
C THR A 316 -0.61 -16.93 9.79
N ASP A 317 -0.51 -17.46 11.00
CA ASP A 317 0.74 -17.76 11.70
C ASP A 317 1.74 -16.59 11.71
N GLY A 318 1.18 -15.37 11.87
CA GLY A 318 1.93 -14.13 11.86
C GLY A 318 2.39 -13.65 10.47
N TRP A 319 2.09 -14.37 9.38
CA TRP A 319 2.35 -13.97 8.00
C TRP A 319 1.21 -13.11 7.45
N THR A 320 1.57 -12.02 6.83
CA THR A 320 0.62 -10.99 6.36
C THR A 320 0.43 -11.10 4.85
N ARG A 321 -0.82 -11.09 4.39
CA ARG A 321 -1.18 -11.12 2.96
C ARG A 321 -2.17 -10.01 2.64
N LEU A 322 -1.99 -9.39 1.46
CA LEU A 322 -2.95 -8.45 0.90
C LEU A 322 -3.96 -9.23 0.07
N GLU A 323 -5.19 -9.36 0.57
CA GLU A 323 -6.22 -10.15 -0.09
C GLU A 323 -7.01 -9.34 -1.11
N TYR A 324 -7.35 -8.09 -0.77
CA TYR A 324 -8.06 -7.19 -1.67
C TYR A 324 -7.65 -5.74 -1.45
N ARG A 325 -7.74 -4.94 -2.49
CA ARG A 325 -7.48 -3.50 -2.44
C ARG A 325 -8.41 -2.73 -3.38
N SER A 326 -8.86 -1.56 -2.96
CA SER A 326 -9.61 -0.63 -3.81
C SER A 326 -9.53 0.80 -3.29
N PHE A 327 -9.59 1.75 -4.20
CA PHE A 327 -9.82 3.15 -3.84
C PHE A 327 -11.31 3.44 -3.65
N ASP A 328 -12.20 2.66 -4.27
CA ASP A 328 -13.63 2.79 -4.07
C ASP A 328 -14.04 2.18 -2.73
N ALA A 329 -15.05 2.79 -2.11
CA ALA A 329 -15.63 2.28 -0.90
C ALA A 329 -16.40 0.97 -1.20
N TYR A 330 -16.10 -0.07 -0.45
CA TYR A 330 -16.78 -1.36 -0.54
C TYR A 330 -17.04 -1.92 0.86
N ASN A 331 -17.99 -2.84 0.95
CA ASN A 331 -18.25 -3.56 2.20
C ASN A 331 -17.26 -4.73 2.32
N GLU A 332 -16.35 -4.67 3.30
CA GLU A 332 -15.34 -5.70 3.57
C GLU A 332 -15.94 -7.08 3.81
N ALA A 333 -17.13 -7.15 4.40
CA ALA A 333 -17.81 -8.41 4.67
C ALA A 333 -18.08 -9.24 3.40
N THR A 334 -18.23 -8.60 2.24
CA THR A 334 -18.44 -9.28 0.95
C THR A 334 -17.18 -10.00 0.43
N LYS A 335 -16.02 -9.67 0.99
CA LYS A 335 -14.74 -10.24 0.57
C LYS A 335 -14.29 -11.46 1.38
N LEU A 336 -14.97 -11.76 2.51
CA LEU A 336 -14.58 -12.83 3.41
C LEU A 336 -14.51 -14.20 2.72
N GLN A 337 -15.48 -14.53 1.90
CA GLN A 337 -15.53 -15.83 1.21
C GLN A 337 -14.34 -15.98 0.25
N GLU A 338 -14.01 -14.92 -0.50
CA GLU A 338 -12.85 -14.89 -1.39
C GLU A 338 -11.53 -15.10 -0.60
N MET A 339 -11.39 -14.46 0.57
CA MET A 339 -10.21 -14.63 1.43
C MET A 339 -10.08 -16.08 1.94
N ILE A 340 -11.18 -16.71 2.32
CA ILE A 340 -11.19 -18.12 2.76
C ILE A 340 -10.83 -19.06 1.60
N GLU A 341 -11.34 -18.81 0.39
CA GLU A 341 -10.98 -19.60 -0.78
C GLU A 341 -9.51 -19.40 -1.18
N ASN A 342 -8.97 -18.18 -1.01
CA ASN A 342 -7.55 -17.92 -1.23
C ASN A 342 -6.68 -18.67 -0.20
N PHE A 343 -7.11 -18.73 1.06
CA PHE A 343 -6.47 -19.55 2.08
C PHE A 343 -6.47 -21.02 1.66
N HIS A 344 -7.63 -21.55 1.26
CA HIS A 344 -7.75 -22.94 0.81
C HIS A 344 -6.86 -23.28 -0.39
N LYS A 345 -6.75 -22.38 -1.36
CA LYS A 345 -5.86 -22.55 -2.52
C LYS A 345 -4.37 -22.62 -2.12
N ARG A 346 -3.98 -21.90 -1.08
CA ARG A 346 -2.59 -21.84 -0.60
C ARG A 346 -2.21 -23.04 0.27
N GLU A 347 -3.09 -23.41 1.19
CA GLU A 347 -2.80 -24.39 2.24
C GLU A 347 -3.33 -25.80 1.90
N GLY A 348 -4.20 -25.93 0.88
CA GLY A 348 -4.82 -27.20 0.47
C GLY A 348 -6.00 -27.64 1.33
N HIS A 349 -6.32 -26.92 2.40
CA HIS A 349 -7.44 -27.19 3.30
C HIS A 349 -8.12 -25.88 3.74
N TYR A 350 -9.36 -25.97 4.25
CA TYR A 350 -10.04 -24.82 4.83
C TYR A 350 -9.50 -24.51 6.24
N PRO A 351 -9.57 -23.22 6.69
CA PRO A 351 -9.21 -22.88 8.05
C PRO A 351 -10.24 -23.50 9.04
N SER A 352 -9.77 -23.94 10.21
CA SER A 352 -10.65 -24.38 11.28
C SER A 352 -11.43 -23.22 11.89
N ARG A 353 -10.84 -22.04 11.91
CA ARG A 353 -11.46 -20.81 12.42
C ARG A 353 -11.03 -19.57 11.67
N VAL A 354 -11.96 -18.62 11.61
CA VAL A 354 -11.77 -17.27 11.05
C VAL A 354 -12.01 -16.26 12.17
N LEU A 355 -11.01 -15.44 12.47
CA LEU A 355 -11.11 -14.34 13.43
C LEU A 355 -11.31 -13.03 12.68
N ALA A 356 -12.46 -12.40 12.86
CA ALA A 356 -12.87 -11.22 12.12
C ALA A 356 -13.70 -10.26 13.00
N ASP A 357 -13.82 -9.00 12.59
CA ASP A 357 -14.69 -8.02 13.25
C ASP A 357 -16.18 -8.37 13.03
N LYS A 358 -17.06 -7.79 13.84
CA LYS A 358 -18.52 -7.98 13.79
C LYS A 358 -19.13 -7.73 12.43
N ILE A 359 -18.55 -6.82 11.64
CA ILE A 359 -19.04 -6.48 10.30
C ILE A 359 -19.04 -7.68 9.34
N TYR A 360 -18.11 -8.63 9.53
CA TYR A 360 -18.02 -9.84 8.71
C TYR A 360 -19.09 -10.88 9.05
N ARG A 361 -19.76 -10.75 10.20
CA ARG A 361 -20.79 -11.69 10.66
C ARG A 361 -22.16 -11.34 10.08
N ASN A 362 -22.36 -11.53 8.80
CA ASN A 362 -23.64 -11.51 8.15
C ASN A 362 -24.18 -12.94 7.96
N ARG A 363 -25.47 -13.07 7.59
CA ARG A 363 -26.12 -14.38 7.41
C ARG A 363 -25.45 -15.22 6.34
N GLU A 364 -25.02 -14.60 5.28
CA GLU A 364 -24.38 -15.21 4.13
C GLU A 364 -23.02 -15.84 4.53
N ASN A 365 -22.14 -15.08 5.18
CA ASN A 365 -20.85 -15.56 5.65
C ASN A 365 -20.98 -16.65 6.73
N LEU A 366 -21.96 -16.53 7.61
CA LEU A 366 -22.23 -17.58 8.61
C LEU A 366 -22.68 -18.88 7.95
N SER A 367 -23.57 -18.83 6.96
CA SER A 367 -24.02 -19.99 6.20
C SER A 367 -22.86 -20.64 5.45
N TYR A 368 -22.05 -19.81 4.78
CA TYR A 368 -20.86 -20.25 4.05
C TYR A 368 -19.84 -20.98 4.95
N CYS A 369 -19.50 -20.38 6.09
CA CYS A 369 -18.58 -20.97 7.06
C CYS A 369 -19.15 -22.27 7.66
N LYS A 370 -20.43 -22.29 8.01
CA LYS A 370 -21.11 -23.49 8.56
C LYS A 370 -21.08 -24.66 7.58
N ALA A 371 -21.35 -24.41 6.29
CA ALA A 371 -21.34 -25.44 5.25
C ALA A 371 -19.97 -26.11 5.09
N ARG A 372 -18.87 -25.41 5.46
CA ARG A 372 -17.49 -25.89 5.37
C ARG A 372 -16.87 -26.29 6.71
N GLY A 373 -17.66 -26.30 7.79
CA GLY A 373 -17.16 -26.64 9.13
C GLY A 373 -16.20 -25.59 9.71
N ILE A 374 -16.26 -24.33 9.25
CA ILE A 374 -15.39 -23.24 9.67
C ILE A 374 -16.06 -22.49 10.83
N ARG A 375 -15.33 -22.24 11.91
CA ARG A 375 -15.81 -21.40 13.01
C ARG A 375 -15.50 -19.92 12.74
N LEU A 376 -16.53 -19.10 12.55
CA LEU A 376 -16.38 -17.65 12.44
C LEU A 376 -16.53 -17.01 13.82
N SER A 377 -15.50 -16.26 14.29
CA SER A 377 -15.47 -15.62 15.62
C SER A 377 -16.54 -14.53 15.79
N GLY A 378 -16.79 -14.17 17.06
CA GLY A 378 -17.67 -13.08 17.45
C GLY A 378 -19.08 -13.50 17.88
N PRO A 379 -19.90 -12.55 18.36
CA PRO A 379 -21.19 -12.84 18.98
C PRO A 379 -22.23 -13.36 17.99
N ALA A 380 -23.15 -14.22 18.45
CA ALA A 380 -24.29 -14.66 17.65
C ALA A 380 -25.13 -13.46 17.16
N LEU A 381 -25.72 -13.61 15.96
CA LEU A 381 -26.64 -12.59 15.44
C LEU A 381 -27.98 -12.66 16.14
N GLY A 382 -28.53 -11.47 16.44
CA GLY A 382 -29.85 -11.34 17.04
C GLY A 382 -29.84 -11.36 18.58
N ARG A 383 -31.04 -11.49 19.17
CA ARG A 383 -31.21 -11.56 20.64
C ARG A 383 -30.69 -12.90 21.14
N PRO A 384 -29.85 -12.94 22.21
CA PRO A 384 -29.39 -14.20 22.80
C PRO A 384 -30.60 -15.06 23.21
N LYS A 385 -30.52 -16.35 22.89
CA LYS A 385 -31.54 -17.30 23.36
C LYS A 385 -31.41 -17.48 24.86
N LYS A 386 -32.57 -17.57 25.56
CA LYS A 386 -32.61 -17.78 27.01
C LYS A 386 -32.02 -19.18 27.33
N GLY A 387 -30.88 -19.22 28.05
CA GLY A 387 -30.21 -20.48 28.40
C GLY A 387 -29.05 -20.92 27.46
N GLU A 388 -28.65 -20.11 26.49
CA GLU A 388 -27.47 -20.38 25.66
C GLU A 388 -26.22 -19.95 26.45
N ASP A 389 -25.45 -20.93 26.94
CA ASP A 389 -24.18 -20.67 27.62
C ASP A 389 -23.15 -20.20 26.59
N ARG A 390 -22.87 -18.91 26.63
CA ARG A 390 -21.89 -18.29 25.79
C ARG A 390 -20.48 -18.58 26.34
N ASN A 391 -19.62 -19.20 25.55
CA ASN A 391 -18.25 -19.43 25.97
C ASN A 391 -17.45 -18.11 25.95
N LYS A 392 -17.66 -17.29 26.99
CA LYS A 392 -16.98 -15.99 27.17
C LYS A 392 -15.45 -16.11 27.15
N ALA A 393 -14.92 -17.22 27.64
CA ALA A 393 -13.48 -17.46 27.64
C ALA A 393 -12.92 -17.66 26.22
N GLN A 394 -13.70 -18.30 25.34
CA GLN A 394 -13.32 -18.46 23.95
C GLN A 394 -13.45 -17.14 23.17
N ASP A 395 -14.53 -16.40 23.37
CA ASP A 395 -14.74 -15.09 22.77
C ASP A 395 -13.59 -14.13 23.15
N TYR A 396 -13.17 -14.14 24.41
CA TYR A 396 -12.05 -13.33 24.90
C TYR A 396 -10.70 -13.74 24.26
N ARG A 397 -10.44 -15.06 24.13
CA ARG A 397 -9.24 -15.54 23.45
C ARG A 397 -9.21 -15.12 21.99
N ASP A 398 -10.33 -15.29 21.28
CA ASP A 398 -10.45 -14.88 19.88
C ASP A 398 -10.19 -13.37 19.71
N GLU A 399 -10.66 -12.54 20.63
CA GLU A 399 -10.45 -11.09 20.61
C GLU A 399 -8.98 -10.74 20.89
N CYS A 400 -8.32 -11.42 21.82
CA CYS A 400 -6.88 -11.25 22.08
C CYS A 400 -6.02 -11.65 20.88
N GLU A 401 -6.34 -12.77 20.22
CA GLU A 401 -5.63 -13.21 19.02
C GLU A 401 -5.88 -12.24 17.84
N ARG A 402 -7.10 -11.73 17.68
CA ARG A 402 -7.43 -10.76 16.64
C ARG A 402 -6.61 -9.46 16.72
N VAL A 403 -6.13 -9.08 17.90
CA VAL A 403 -5.22 -7.93 18.07
C VAL A 403 -3.97 -8.04 17.19
N GLU A 404 -3.59 -9.25 16.76
CA GLU A 404 -2.41 -9.41 15.90
C GLU A 404 -2.53 -8.64 14.58
N VAL A 405 -3.68 -8.67 13.91
CA VAL A 405 -3.86 -7.92 12.66
C VAL A 405 -3.76 -6.41 12.89
N GLU A 406 -4.23 -5.92 14.03
CA GLU A 406 -4.09 -4.50 14.40
C GLU A 406 -2.63 -4.11 14.66
N ARG A 407 -1.85 -5.02 15.27
CA ARG A 407 -0.39 -4.85 15.42
C ARG A 407 0.31 -4.78 14.05
N LYS A 408 -0.10 -5.64 13.09
CA LYS A 408 0.42 -5.59 11.70
C LYS A 408 0.07 -4.26 11.02
N PHE A 409 -1.17 -3.75 11.19
CA PHE A 409 -1.53 -2.42 10.67
C PHE A 409 -0.69 -1.31 11.28
N SER A 410 -0.51 -1.34 12.58
CA SER A 410 0.31 -0.35 13.30
C SER A 410 1.77 -0.37 12.83
N LEU A 411 2.34 -1.56 12.69
CA LEU A 411 3.72 -1.75 12.21
C LEU A 411 3.85 -1.32 10.74
N GLY A 412 2.93 -1.74 9.87
CA GLY A 412 2.86 -1.35 8.47
C GLY A 412 2.81 0.16 8.27
N LYS A 413 1.96 0.83 9.06
CA LYS A 413 1.82 2.29 9.00
C LYS A 413 3.04 3.04 9.54
N ARG A 414 3.65 2.57 10.63
CA ARG A 414 4.77 3.28 11.29
C ARG A 414 6.15 2.96 10.71
N LYS A 415 6.36 1.73 10.22
CA LYS A 415 7.69 1.23 9.85
C LYS A 415 7.85 0.77 8.41
N CYS A 416 6.72 0.51 7.72
CA CYS A 416 6.75 0.01 6.34
C CYS A 416 6.09 0.99 5.35
N GLY A 417 5.82 2.22 5.80
CA GLY A 417 5.38 3.33 4.97
C GLY A 417 3.91 3.31 4.52
N MET A 418 3.05 2.44 5.07
CA MET A 418 1.60 2.46 4.78
C MET A 418 0.87 3.64 5.46
N GLY A 419 1.54 4.42 6.32
CA GLY A 419 0.94 5.54 7.05
C GLY A 419 0.62 6.74 6.17
N LEU A 420 1.35 6.93 5.06
CA LEU A 420 1.10 7.94 4.05
C LEU A 420 1.69 7.50 2.71
N VAL A 421 0.82 7.27 1.73
CA VAL A 421 1.20 6.91 0.35
C VAL A 421 1.39 8.20 -0.45
N THR A 422 2.65 8.51 -0.79
CA THR A 422 3.04 9.71 -1.53
C THR A 422 2.93 9.55 -3.04
N ALA A 423 2.78 8.32 -3.52
CA ALA A 423 2.61 8.01 -4.94
C ALA A 423 1.32 8.64 -5.48
N LYS A 424 1.41 9.26 -6.68
CA LYS A 424 0.32 10.04 -7.28
C LYS A 424 -0.48 9.27 -8.34
N LEU A 425 0.02 8.13 -8.80
CA LEU A 425 -0.66 7.25 -9.75
C LEU A 425 -1.25 6.06 -9.02
N GLU A 426 -2.38 5.59 -9.46
CA GLU A 426 -3.10 4.46 -8.86
C GLU A 426 -2.23 3.20 -8.79
N GLU A 427 -1.63 2.82 -9.91
CA GLU A 427 -0.74 1.65 -10.01
C GLU A 427 0.48 1.76 -9.08
N THR A 428 1.11 2.95 -9.04
CA THR A 428 2.26 3.17 -8.16
C THR A 428 1.86 3.16 -6.68
N ALA A 429 0.68 3.66 -6.34
CA ALA A 429 0.15 3.58 -4.98
C ALA A 429 -0.11 2.12 -4.56
N ALA A 430 -0.67 1.30 -5.46
CA ALA A 430 -0.86 -0.12 -5.26
C ALA A 430 0.46 -0.88 -5.09
N HIS A 431 1.48 -0.58 -5.91
CA HIS A 431 2.84 -1.09 -5.77
C HIS A 431 3.43 -0.78 -4.38
N VAL A 432 3.30 0.47 -3.93
CA VAL A 432 3.78 0.90 -2.61
C VAL A 432 3.15 0.08 -1.48
N VAL A 433 1.85 -0.19 -1.55
CA VAL A 433 1.14 -1.01 -0.56
C VAL A 433 1.63 -2.46 -0.59
N ALA A 434 1.70 -3.09 -1.77
CA ALA A 434 2.16 -4.47 -1.91
C ALA A 434 3.60 -4.63 -1.38
N LEU A 435 4.49 -3.70 -1.71
CA LEU A 435 5.87 -3.69 -1.21
C LEU A 435 5.94 -3.51 0.32
N SER A 436 5.01 -2.75 0.89
CA SER A 436 4.92 -2.58 2.35
C SER A 436 4.50 -3.87 3.07
N ILE A 437 3.64 -4.69 2.45
CA ILE A 437 3.26 -6.02 2.98
C ILE A 437 4.47 -6.97 2.93
N LEU A 438 5.19 -7.02 1.81
CA LEU A 438 6.43 -7.80 1.71
C LEU A 438 7.44 -7.39 2.81
N LEU A 439 7.62 -6.09 3.01
CA LEU A 439 8.52 -5.57 4.04
C LEU A 439 8.07 -5.95 5.47
N LEU A 440 6.76 -6.02 5.74
CA LEU A 440 6.22 -6.51 7.01
C LEU A 440 6.66 -7.95 7.29
N ASN A 441 6.60 -8.82 6.29
CA ASN A 441 6.99 -10.23 6.43
C ASN A 441 8.51 -10.39 6.55
N LEU A 442 9.29 -9.65 5.79
CA LEU A 442 10.75 -9.62 5.96
C LEU A 442 11.17 -9.16 7.36
N ARG A 443 10.42 -8.22 7.96
CA ARG A 443 10.66 -7.81 9.36
C ARG A 443 10.26 -8.88 10.37
N LYS A 444 9.22 -9.69 10.12
CA LYS A 444 8.88 -10.85 10.96
C LYS A 444 10.05 -11.81 11.05
N ILE A 445 10.65 -12.19 9.91
CA ILE A 445 11.82 -13.08 9.85
C ILE A 445 12.98 -12.51 10.67
N GLN A 446 13.28 -11.21 10.53
CA GLN A 446 14.35 -10.56 11.29
C GLN A 446 14.10 -10.54 12.80
N CYS A 447 12.85 -10.32 13.23
CA CYS A 447 12.50 -10.29 14.65
C CYS A 447 12.57 -11.70 15.28
N ALA A 448 12.11 -12.74 14.59
CA ALA A 448 12.21 -14.12 15.05
C ALA A 448 13.67 -14.52 15.29
N PHE A 449 14.56 -14.17 14.37
CA PHE A 449 15.99 -14.44 14.49
C PHE A 449 16.63 -13.72 15.68
N LEU A 450 16.25 -12.48 15.96
CA LEU A 450 16.77 -11.73 17.12
C LEU A 450 16.31 -12.37 18.43
N GLN A 451 15.05 -12.80 18.53
CA GLN A 451 14.54 -13.51 19.71
C GLN A 451 15.26 -14.83 19.95
N PHE A 452 15.54 -15.57 18.88
CA PHE A 452 16.33 -16.80 18.96
C PHE A 452 17.76 -16.56 19.47
N LEU A 453 18.42 -15.49 18.98
CA LEU A 453 19.76 -15.10 19.46
C LEU A 453 19.75 -14.69 20.93
N ASP A 454 18.77 -13.91 21.36
CA ASP A 454 18.65 -13.51 22.77
C ASP A 454 18.40 -14.71 23.67
N TRP A 455 17.61 -15.68 23.24
CA TRP A 455 17.40 -16.95 23.94
C TRP A 455 18.68 -17.77 24.01
N LEU A 456 19.44 -17.92 22.90
CA LEU A 456 20.70 -18.63 22.84
C LEU A 456 21.75 -17.99 23.75
N LEU A 457 21.89 -16.67 23.74
CA LEU A 457 22.79 -15.92 24.61
C LEU A 457 22.39 -16.09 26.08
N GLY A 458 21.10 -16.10 26.39
CA GLY A 458 20.57 -16.38 27.72
C GLY A 458 20.96 -17.78 28.21
N LEU A 459 20.93 -18.78 27.32
CA LEU A 459 21.39 -20.15 27.62
C LEU A 459 22.91 -20.20 27.88
N LEU A 460 23.70 -19.51 27.06
CA LEU A 460 25.16 -19.44 27.24
C LEU A 460 25.54 -18.78 28.57
N GLN A 461 24.93 -17.66 28.90
CA GLN A 461 25.13 -16.96 30.19
C GLN A 461 24.68 -17.81 31.39
N SER A 462 23.62 -18.61 31.23
CA SER A 462 23.16 -19.52 32.28
C SER A 462 24.12 -20.70 32.51
N ARG A 463 24.80 -21.17 31.43
CA ARG A 463 25.85 -22.19 31.50
C ARG A 463 27.12 -21.66 32.18
N GLU A 464 27.58 -20.45 31.82
CA GLU A 464 28.72 -19.84 32.47
C GLU A 464 28.50 -19.66 33.97
N LYS A 465 27.32 -19.19 34.40
CA LYS A 465 26.96 -19.08 35.81
C LYS A 465 26.95 -20.43 36.55
N ARG A 466 26.61 -21.54 35.88
CA ARG A 466 26.67 -22.89 36.48
C ARG A 466 28.08 -23.43 36.58
N MET A 467 29.01 -23.06 35.69
CA MET A 467 30.41 -23.49 35.75
C MET A 467 31.24 -22.70 36.80
N VAL A 468 30.78 -21.50 37.18
CA VAL A 468 31.44 -20.66 38.22
C VAL A 468 31.01 -21.09 39.64
N ILE A 469 29.98 -21.93 39.78
CA ILE A 469 29.46 -22.40 41.09
C ILE A 469 29.92 -23.84 41.40
N GLN A 470 30.63 -24.50 40.51
CA GLN A 470 31.39 -25.74 40.73
C GLN A 470 32.89 -25.45 40.94
#